data_8b58c3cd89c1d6df1e18a8a62110cf3b
#
_entry.id   8b58c3cd89c1d6df1e18a8a62110cf3b
#
_cell.length_a   1.000
_cell.length_b   1.000
_cell.length_c   1.000
_cell.angle_alpha   90.00
_cell.angle_beta   90.00
_cell.angle_gamma   90.00
#
_symmetry.space_group_name_H-M   'P 1'
#
loop_
_entity.id
_entity.type
_entity.pdbx_description
1 polymer ?
#
loop_
_entity_poly.entity_id
_entity_poly.type
_entity_poly.pdbx_seq_one_letter_code
_entity_poly.pdbx_strand_id
1 'polypeptide(L)'
;MGSITPPGSALMRRFRRGAPGRNRLVLAAVLFLAFLATFAVDWAVSPSAEAATSSPSASSSASTAPASTGPCAVSPTNGCIRGTILDSERKPASGIAVDVAGPGGFAQTATTDDTGRWSVSVATAGQYTVSVDQGSLPKGQYLTNAADAERKVNATLNANVGQIFQLSDQQGATTADDSSSFSAARAWQQLASGIRLGLLIALASVGLSLIYGTTGLSSFSHGEQVTLGGLLAYVFANQLGWNIWVTGIVVTLLCAATGYLQDAAIWKPLRRRRISLTQLMIVTIGLSIAAQYAFQYFFGASTVRIQQGNPETVTFAGLTLTVQSYVAMAIALVVLVGTGLFLAKTRFGRATRAVSDNPALAAASGIDVDRVIRFVWTLAAGLAGLSGVMLGLVLNGVNWQTGLQLLLLMFASVTLGGLGTAYGALVGSMIIGIVVELTNLVLPGDFKYATALVILILILLFRPQGIFGRAERIG
;
A
#
# COMPACT_ATOMS: atom_id res chain seq x y z
N MET A 1 -68.99 -37.06 32.58
CA MET A 1 -67.74 -37.80 32.23
C MET A 1 -67.41 -37.43 30.84
N GLY A 2 -66.57 -36.39 30.68
CA GLY A 2 -66.09 -35.91 29.41
C GLY A 2 -64.54 -36.17 29.30
N SER A 3 -64.15 -36.90 28.31
CA SER A 3 -62.78 -37.22 28.01
C SER A 3 -62.07 -36.10 27.31
N ILE A 4 -61.05 -35.54 27.91
CA ILE A 4 -60.14 -34.52 27.36
C ILE A 4 -59.05 -35.25 26.57
N THR A 5 -59.00 -35.05 25.23
CA THR A 5 -57.87 -35.39 24.37
C THR A 5 -56.93 -34.23 24.23
N PRO A 6 -55.59 -34.38 24.33
CA PRO A 6 -54.65 -33.29 24.23
C PRO A 6 -54.34 -32.90 22.74
N PRO A 7 -54.08 -31.61 22.41
CA PRO A 7 -53.71 -31.18 21.09
C PRO A 7 -52.19 -31.28 20.93
N GLY A 8 -51.68 -32.34 20.31
CA GLY A 8 -50.26 -32.55 20.13
C GLY A 8 -49.88 -33.25 18.81
N SER A 9 -50.31 -32.74 17.64
CA SER A 9 -49.84 -33.32 16.38
C SER A 9 -49.79 -32.35 15.16
N ALA A 10 -49.88 -31.04 15.37
CA ALA A 10 -49.85 -30.07 14.26
C ALA A 10 -48.54 -29.32 14.12
N LEU A 11 -47.54 -29.50 15.01
CA LEU A 11 -46.30 -28.72 15.05
C LEU A 11 -45.09 -29.42 14.38
N MET A 12 -45.24 -30.65 13.89
CA MET A 12 -44.13 -31.42 13.30
C MET A 12 -44.09 -31.51 11.75
N ARG A 13 -44.96 -30.78 11.03
CA ARG A 13 -44.98 -30.84 9.56
C ARG A 13 -44.49 -29.57 8.85
N ARG A 14 -43.81 -28.61 9.52
CA ARG A 14 -43.31 -27.37 8.89
C ARG A 14 -41.78 -27.27 8.76
N PHE A 15 -41.03 -28.32 9.02
CA PHE A 15 -39.56 -28.30 8.91
C PHE A 15 -38.97 -29.14 7.75
N ARG A 16 -39.69 -29.19 6.64
CA ARG A 16 -39.14 -29.83 5.43
C ARG A 16 -39.40 -29.02 4.17
N ARG A 17 -38.94 -27.76 4.13
CA ARG A 17 -38.71 -27.03 2.86
C ARG A 17 -37.25 -26.63 2.77
N GLY A 18 -36.60 -27.24 1.78
CA GLY A 18 -35.21 -27.27 1.53
C GLY A 18 -34.48 -25.94 1.65
N ALA A 19 -33.29 -26.01 2.20
CA ALA A 19 -32.34 -24.93 2.28
C ALA A 19 -31.76 -24.60 0.89
N PRO A 20 -32.14 -23.50 0.24
CA PRO A 20 -31.52 -23.06 -1.01
C PRO A 20 -30.16 -22.39 -0.80
N GLY A 21 -29.60 -22.45 0.45
CA GLY A 21 -28.39 -21.73 0.84
C GLY A 21 -27.08 -22.45 0.55
N ARG A 22 -27.09 -23.78 0.52
CA ARG A 22 -25.86 -24.57 0.41
C ARG A 22 -25.26 -24.54 -1.02
N ASN A 23 -26.12 -24.53 -2.04
CA ASN A 23 -25.67 -24.44 -3.43
C ASN A 23 -25.17 -23.05 -3.83
N ARG A 24 -25.64 -21.98 -3.17
CA ARG A 24 -25.19 -20.60 -3.46
C ARG A 24 -23.86 -20.27 -2.77
N LEU A 25 -23.60 -20.83 -1.58
CA LEU A 25 -22.28 -20.73 -0.92
C LEU A 25 -21.23 -21.53 -1.68
N VAL A 26 -21.58 -22.73 -2.15
CA VAL A 26 -20.70 -23.53 -3.01
C VAL A 26 -20.48 -22.83 -4.35
N LEU A 27 -21.52 -22.23 -4.95
CA LEU A 27 -21.39 -21.47 -6.19
C LEU A 27 -20.53 -20.21 -6.01
N ALA A 28 -20.65 -19.48 -4.90
CA ALA A 28 -19.84 -18.32 -4.58
C ALA A 28 -18.37 -18.71 -4.30
N ALA A 29 -18.14 -19.81 -3.59
CA ALA A 29 -16.81 -20.38 -3.38
C ALA A 29 -16.20 -20.89 -4.68
N VAL A 30 -17.00 -21.53 -5.55
CA VAL A 30 -16.58 -22.00 -6.87
C VAL A 30 -16.30 -20.82 -7.80
N LEU A 31 -17.10 -19.74 -7.78
CA LEU A 31 -16.83 -18.54 -8.56
C LEU A 31 -15.60 -17.77 -8.04
N PHE A 32 -15.35 -17.76 -6.74
CA PHE A 32 -14.13 -17.19 -6.15
C PHE A 32 -12.91 -18.06 -6.49
N LEU A 33 -13.04 -19.39 -6.42
CA LEU A 33 -12.01 -20.33 -6.88
C LEU A 33 -11.83 -20.32 -8.41
N ALA A 34 -12.88 -20.13 -9.19
CA ALA A 34 -12.79 -19.97 -10.64
C ALA A 34 -12.12 -18.63 -11.01
N PHE A 35 -12.40 -17.55 -10.27
CA PHE A 35 -11.67 -16.28 -10.38
C PHE A 35 -10.18 -16.44 -10.04
N LEU A 36 -9.86 -17.23 -9.01
CA LEU A 36 -8.47 -17.59 -8.70
C LEU A 36 -7.87 -18.54 -9.76
N ALA A 37 -8.66 -19.44 -10.32
CA ALA A 37 -8.21 -20.39 -11.34
C ALA A 37 -7.95 -19.75 -12.71
N THR A 38 -8.68 -18.67 -13.09
CA THR A 38 -8.36 -17.91 -14.32
C THR A 38 -7.01 -17.23 -14.24
N PHE A 39 -6.53 -16.88 -13.03
CA PHE A 39 -5.17 -16.41 -12.82
C PHE A 39 -4.13 -17.54 -12.83
N ALA A 40 -4.51 -18.78 -12.49
CA ALA A 40 -3.61 -19.92 -12.46
C ALA A 40 -3.32 -20.51 -13.87
N VAL A 41 -4.18 -20.27 -14.85
CA VAL A 41 -4.01 -20.81 -16.22
C VAL A 41 -2.91 -20.06 -16.98
N ASP A 42 -2.69 -18.76 -16.73
CA ASP A 42 -1.60 -18.02 -17.35
C ASP A 42 -0.20 -18.38 -16.80
N TRP A 43 -0.14 -19.04 -15.62
CA TRP A 43 1.13 -19.47 -15.02
C TRP A 43 1.62 -20.83 -15.51
N ALA A 44 0.76 -21.63 -16.13
CA ALA A 44 1.10 -22.94 -16.69
C ALA A 44 1.80 -22.87 -18.07
N VAL A 45 1.96 -21.68 -18.65
CA VAL A 45 2.58 -21.45 -19.97
C VAL A 45 3.96 -20.78 -19.87
N SER A 46 4.53 -20.61 -18.68
CA SER A 46 5.92 -20.17 -18.56
C SER A 46 6.86 -21.37 -18.86
N PRO A 47 7.80 -21.26 -19.80
CA PRO A 47 8.72 -22.36 -20.11
C PRO A 47 9.60 -22.63 -18.88
N SER A 48 9.57 -23.89 -18.44
CA SER A 48 10.40 -24.42 -17.38
C SER A 48 11.86 -24.22 -17.73
N ALA A 49 12.59 -23.44 -16.95
CA ALA A 49 14.05 -23.43 -17.02
C ALA A 49 14.53 -24.80 -16.48
N GLU A 50 15.05 -25.63 -17.37
CA GLU A 50 15.69 -26.89 -17.05
C GLU A 50 16.84 -26.65 -16.08
N ALA A 51 16.73 -27.23 -14.89
CA ALA A 51 17.82 -27.31 -13.92
C ALA A 51 18.86 -28.30 -14.43
N ALA A 52 19.93 -27.81 -15.00
CA ALA A 52 21.12 -28.63 -15.29
C ALA A 52 21.79 -29.01 -13.96
N THR A 53 21.64 -30.30 -13.58
CA THR A 53 22.41 -30.95 -12.54
C THR A 53 23.86 -31.11 -13.00
N SER A 54 24.80 -30.34 -12.42
CA SER A 54 26.22 -30.64 -12.45
C SER A 54 26.78 -30.71 -11.04
N SER A 55 27.29 -31.90 -10.70
CA SER A 55 27.98 -32.21 -9.45
C SER A 55 29.27 -31.45 -9.26
N PRO A 56 29.74 -31.25 -8.01
CA PRO A 56 30.86 -30.41 -7.70
C PRO A 56 32.19 -31.16 -7.83
N SER A 57 33.13 -30.56 -8.53
CA SER A 57 34.56 -30.87 -8.36
C SER A 57 35.24 -29.69 -7.70
N ALA A 58 35.75 -29.96 -6.50
CA ALA A 58 36.61 -29.04 -5.78
C ALA A 58 37.94 -28.84 -6.49
N SER A 59 38.36 -27.60 -6.64
CA SER A 59 39.78 -27.22 -6.72
C SER A 59 39.96 -25.77 -6.30
N SER A 60 40.60 -25.61 -5.17
CA SER A 60 41.14 -24.37 -4.64
C SER A 60 42.21 -23.81 -5.55
N SER A 61 42.03 -22.57 -6.00
CA SER A 61 43.15 -21.70 -6.41
C SER A 61 42.69 -20.26 -6.26
N ALA A 62 43.30 -19.58 -5.30
CA ALA A 62 43.18 -18.13 -5.18
C ALA A 62 43.82 -17.50 -6.44
N SER A 63 42.98 -16.90 -7.26
CA SER A 63 43.39 -16.08 -8.39
C SER A 63 42.78 -14.70 -8.22
N THR A 64 43.61 -13.74 -7.98
CA THR A 64 43.34 -12.31 -8.10
C THR A 64 42.93 -12.04 -9.54
N ALA A 65 41.66 -12.00 -9.84
CA ALA A 65 41.14 -11.61 -11.14
C ALA A 65 40.88 -10.10 -11.19
N PRO A 66 41.23 -9.43 -12.30
CA PRO A 66 41.02 -7.99 -12.47
C PRO A 66 39.53 -7.67 -12.53
N ALA A 67 39.19 -6.49 -11.97
CA ALA A 67 37.86 -5.94 -11.92
C ALA A 67 37.13 -6.00 -13.28
N SER A 68 36.05 -6.73 -13.37
CA SER A 68 35.16 -6.69 -14.53
C SER A 68 34.27 -5.46 -14.46
N THR A 69 34.48 -4.50 -15.33
CA THR A 69 33.61 -3.33 -15.58
C THR A 69 32.32 -3.72 -16.32
N GLY A 70 31.59 -4.71 -15.83
CA GLY A 70 30.35 -5.16 -16.43
C GLY A 70 29.16 -5.01 -15.43
N PRO A 71 27.92 -4.90 -15.92
CA PRO A 71 26.76 -4.81 -15.04
C PRO A 71 26.68 -6.08 -14.18
N CYS A 72 26.71 -5.89 -12.85
CA CYS A 72 26.58 -6.97 -11.89
C CYS A 72 25.22 -7.65 -12.04
N ALA A 73 25.22 -8.99 -12.23
CA ALA A 73 24.00 -9.80 -12.30
C ALA A 73 23.68 -10.40 -10.93
N VAL A 74 22.45 -10.22 -10.49
CA VAL A 74 21.92 -10.79 -9.24
C VAL A 74 21.61 -12.26 -9.45
N SER A 75 22.06 -13.12 -8.54
CA SER A 75 21.74 -14.54 -8.54
C SER A 75 21.51 -15.04 -7.11
N PRO A 76 20.95 -16.25 -6.91
CA PRO A 76 20.80 -16.83 -5.57
C PRO A 76 22.10 -16.94 -4.78
N THR A 77 23.26 -16.93 -5.47
CA THR A 77 24.60 -17.01 -4.88
C THR A 77 25.34 -15.68 -4.84
N ASN A 78 24.81 -14.63 -5.53
CA ASN A 78 25.46 -13.33 -5.62
C ASN A 78 24.48 -12.19 -5.33
N GLY A 79 24.90 -11.24 -4.50
CA GLY A 79 24.29 -9.91 -4.37
C GLY A 79 25.05 -8.86 -5.17
N CYS A 80 24.43 -7.71 -5.44
CA CYS A 80 25.06 -6.61 -6.12
C CYS A 80 25.01 -5.33 -5.29
N ILE A 81 26.16 -4.71 -5.07
CA ILE A 81 26.26 -3.32 -4.62
C ILE A 81 26.54 -2.47 -5.84
N ARG A 82 25.69 -1.50 -6.11
CA ARG A 82 25.82 -0.62 -7.28
C ARG A 82 25.47 0.81 -6.91
N GLY A 83 25.95 1.74 -7.68
CA GLY A 83 25.68 3.14 -7.42
C GLY A 83 25.84 4.02 -8.63
N THR A 84 25.55 5.31 -8.41
CA THR A 84 25.76 6.37 -9.39
C THR A 84 26.42 7.55 -8.69
N ILE A 85 27.42 8.15 -9.34
CA ILE A 85 28.07 9.37 -8.89
C ILE A 85 27.68 10.48 -9.85
N LEU A 86 27.15 11.57 -9.29
CA LEU A 86 26.74 12.76 -10.03
C LEU A 86 27.63 13.93 -9.65
N ASP A 87 27.99 14.76 -10.62
CA ASP A 87 28.73 16.01 -10.41
C ASP A 87 27.86 17.10 -9.74
N SER A 88 28.41 18.28 -9.52
CA SER A 88 27.72 19.45 -8.95
C SER A 88 26.52 19.91 -9.78
N GLU A 89 26.53 19.67 -11.10
CA GLU A 89 25.45 19.97 -12.04
C GLU A 89 24.44 18.82 -12.20
N ARG A 90 24.58 17.75 -11.40
CA ARG A 90 23.80 16.50 -11.51
C ARG A 90 24.00 15.72 -12.80
N LYS A 91 25.12 15.93 -13.48
CA LYS A 91 25.54 15.11 -14.62
C LYS A 91 26.31 13.88 -14.16
N PRO A 92 26.32 12.79 -14.93
CA PRO A 92 27.12 11.61 -14.61
C PRO A 92 28.60 11.94 -14.49
N ALA A 93 29.26 11.51 -13.41
CA ALA A 93 30.68 11.66 -13.20
C ALA A 93 31.38 10.33 -13.48
N SER A 94 32.20 10.27 -14.55
CA SER A 94 32.96 9.08 -14.96
C SER A 94 34.36 9.03 -14.39
N GLY A 95 34.94 7.82 -14.32
CA GLY A 95 36.35 7.62 -13.94
C GLY A 95 36.66 7.71 -12.45
N ILE A 96 35.65 7.75 -11.58
CA ILE A 96 35.78 7.84 -10.13
C ILE A 96 35.94 6.43 -9.54
N ALA A 97 36.96 6.20 -8.73
CA ALA A 97 37.19 4.96 -8.04
C ALA A 97 36.32 4.84 -6.77
N VAL A 98 35.67 3.69 -6.61
CA VAL A 98 34.86 3.35 -5.46
C VAL A 98 35.36 2.03 -4.88
N ASP A 99 35.79 2.07 -3.64
CA ASP A 99 36.32 0.92 -2.92
C ASP A 99 35.20 0.28 -2.09
N VAL A 100 35.07 -1.03 -2.20
CA VAL A 100 34.07 -1.81 -1.43
C VAL A 100 34.84 -2.85 -0.60
N ALA A 101 34.77 -2.70 0.71
CA ALA A 101 35.38 -3.63 1.67
C ALA A 101 34.25 -4.35 2.46
N GLY A 102 34.47 -5.62 2.79
CA GLY A 102 33.45 -6.43 3.42
C GLY A 102 33.93 -7.61 4.24
N PRO A 103 33.00 -8.49 4.65
CA PRO A 103 33.32 -9.68 5.46
C PRO A 103 34.35 -10.60 4.80
N GLY A 104 35.16 -11.27 5.62
CA GLY A 104 36.16 -12.24 5.13
C GLY A 104 37.35 -11.63 4.40
N GLY A 105 37.65 -10.33 4.58
CA GLY A 105 38.75 -9.65 3.88
C GLY A 105 38.41 -9.28 2.43
N PHE A 106 37.12 -9.25 2.07
CA PHE A 106 36.68 -8.81 0.75
C PHE A 106 37.05 -7.34 0.55
N ALA A 107 37.79 -7.04 -0.52
CA ALA A 107 38.14 -5.71 -0.97
C ALA A 107 38.15 -5.69 -2.50
N GLN A 108 37.35 -4.82 -3.10
CA GLN A 108 37.24 -4.65 -4.54
C GLN A 108 37.03 -3.17 -4.88
N THR A 109 37.78 -2.67 -5.87
CA THR A 109 37.60 -1.32 -6.41
C THR A 109 36.84 -1.38 -7.73
N ALA A 110 35.81 -0.54 -7.89
CA ALA A 110 35.11 -0.34 -9.15
C ALA A 110 35.26 1.12 -9.59
N THR A 111 35.31 1.36 -10.90
CA THR A 111 35.35 2.71 -11.48
C THR A 111 33.98 3.05 -12.09
N THR A 112 33.57 4.31 -12.01
CA THR A 112 32.37 4.76 -12.68
C THR A 112 32.53 4.79 -14.19
N ASP A 113 31.50 4.33 -14.90
CA ASP A 113 31.39 4.39 -16.36
C ASP A 113 30.99 5.80 -16.87
N ASP A 114 30.86 5.97 -18.19
CA ASP A 114 30.47 7.23 -18.82
C ASP A 114 29.03 7.70 -18.42
N THR A 115 28.24 6.81 -17.80
CA THR A 115 26.93 7.13 -17.23
C THR A 115 27.00 7.38 -15.73
N GLY A 116 28.20 7.49 -15.16
CA GLY A 116 28.44 7.70 -13.74
C GLY A 116 28.10 6.51 -12.85
N ARG A 117 27.91 5.32 -13.44
CA ARG A 117 27.50 4.09 -12.72
C ARG A 117 28.69 3.21 -12.41
N TRP A 118 28.60 2.55 -11.25
CA TRP A 118 29.55 1.53 -10.82
C TRP A 118 28.81 0.34 -10.22
N SER A 119 29.41 -0.83 -10.21
CA SER A 119 28.83 -2.03 -9.58
C SER A 119 29.91 -3.01 -9.12
N VAL A 120 29.64 -3.68 -7.98
CA VAL A 120 30.47 -4.72 -7.37
C VAL A 120 29.61 -5.92 -7.03
N SER A 121 30.05 -7.11 -7.41
CA SER A 121 29.37 -8.36 -7.07
C SER A 121 29.91 -8.89 -5.74
N VAL A 122 29.00 -9.30 -4.84
CA VAL A 122 29.32 -9.84 -3.52
C VAL A 122 28.74 -11.24 -3.36
N ALA A 123 29.60 -12.19 -2.94
CA ALA A 123 29.22 -13.60 -2.79
C ALA A 123 28.76 -13.97 -1.38
N THR A 124 28.90 -13.08 -0.40
CA THR A 124 28.50 -13.30 0.99
C THR A 124 27.57 -12.20 1.47
N ALA A 125 26.50 -12.58 2.18
CA ALA A 125 25.63 -11.60 2.83
C ALA A 125 26.35 -11.02 4.05
N GLY A 126 26.24 -9.70 4.24
CA GLY A 126 26.85 -9.04 5.38
C GLY A 126 26.93 -7.53 5.23
N GLN A 127 27.61 -6.89 6.17
CA GLN A 127 27.84 -5.46 6.16
C GLN A 127 29.11 -5.16 5.35
N TYR A 128 28.98 -4.31 4.34
CA TYR A 128 30.05 -3.82 3.49
C TYR A 128 30.26 -2.34 3.73
N THR A 129 31.48 -1.89 3.61
CA THR A 129 31.87 -0.49 3.62
C THR A 129 32.12 -0.05 2.21
N VAL A 130 31.44 0.97 1.73
CA VAL A 130 31.63 1.58 0.42
C VAL A 130 32.28 2.93 0.64
N SER A 131 33.48 3.13 0.08
CA SER A 131 34.24 4.38 0.15
C SER A 131 34.57 4.92 -1.24
N VAL A 132 34.48 6.25 -1.40
CA VAL A 132 34.84 6.92 -2.64
C VAL A 132 36.27 7.45 -2.50
N ASP A 133 37.13 7.07 -3.43
CA ASP A 133 38.50 7.59 -3.45
C ASP A 133 38.51 9.07 -3.84
N GLN A 134 38.82 9.92 -2.87
CA GLN A 134 38.85 11.37 -3.04
C GLN A 134 39.97 11.81 -4.03
N GLY A 135 41.01 10.98 -4.22
CA GLY A 135 42.06 11.26 -5.17
C GLY A 135 41.65 11.09 -6.63
N SER A 136 40.58 10.32 -6.88
CA SER A 136 40.01 10.08 -8.22
C SER A 136 38.94 11.11 -8.62
N LEU A 137 38.57 12.06 -7.74
CA LEU A 137 37.56 13.07 -8.02
C LEU A 137 38.06 14.10 -9.07
N PRO A 138 37.15 14.62 -9.93
CA PRO A 138 37.47 15.71 -10.85
C PRO A 138 38.01 16.92 -10.09
N LYS A 139 38.97 17.64 -10.69
CA LYS A 139 39.57 18.80 -10.05
C LYS A 139 38.53 19.86 -9.71
N GLY A 140 38.50 20.30 -8.45
CA GLY A 140 37.57 21.31 -7.95
C GLY A 140 36.22 20.76 -7.53
N GLN A 141 36.04 19.43 -7.54
CA GLN A 141 34.85 18.80 -7.03
C GLN A 141 35.15 17.97 -5.76
N TYR A 142 34.25 18.05 -4.81
CA TYR A 142 34.33 17.41 -3.50
C TYR A 142 33.05 16.65 -3.21
N LEU A 143 33.10 15.65 -2.34
CA LEU A 143 31.88 15.03 -1.85
C LEU A 143 31.04 16.07 -1.12
N THR A 144 29.76 16.16 -1.46
CA THR A 144 28.81 17.09 -0.86
C THR A 144 28.74 16.95 0.67
N ASN A 145 28.93 15.72 1.17
CA ASN A 145 29.01 15.43 2.59
C ASN A 145 30.30 14.63 2.87
N ALA A 146 31.15 15.13 3.74
CA ALA A 146 32.37 14.44 4.12
C ALA A 146 32.10 13.07 4.81
N ALA A 147 30.96 12.90 5.48
CA ALA A 147 30.54 11.63 6.06
C ALA A 147 30.18 10.57 4.98
N ASP A 148 29.91 10.99 3.75
CA ASP A 148 29.63 10.11 2.62
C ASP A 148 30.89 9.50 2.01
N ALA A 149 32.07 9.92 2.44
CA ALA A 149 33.32 9.31 2.01
C ALA A 149 33.36 7.82 2.35
N GLU A 150 32.68 7.40 3.41
CA GLU A 150 32.58 6.01 3.85
C GLU A 150 31.16 5.68 4.29
N ARG A 151 30.47 4.79 3.58
CA ARG A 151 29.11 4.33 3.90
C ARG A 151 29.07 2.85 4.20
N LYS A 152 28.39 2.48 5.30
CA LYS A 152 28.10 1.08 5.64
C LYS A 152 26.81 0.62 5.00
N VAL A 153 26.88 -0.49 4.27
CA VAL A 153 25.77 -1.03 3.47
C VAL A 153 25.57 -2.50 3.82
N ASN A 154 24.37 -2.91 4.11
CA ASN A 154 24.03 -4.32 4.30
C ASN A 154 23.68 -4.94 2.95
N ALA A 155 24.53 -5.81 2.43
CA ALA A 155 24.27 -6.56 1.21
C ALA A 155 23.72 -7.95 1.55
N THR A 156 22.70 -8.35 0.81
CA THR A 156 22.09 -9.68 0.86
C THR A 156 22.21 -10.35 -0.50
N LEU A 157 22.29 -11.69 -0.50
CA LEU A 157 22.29 -12.45 -1.75
C LEU A 157 20.95 -12.26 -2.48
N ASN A 158 20.96 -12.38 -3.79
CA ASN A 158 19.79 -12.18 -4.65
C ASN A 158 19.15 -10.78 -4.56
N ALA A 159 19.92 -9.77 -4.14
CA ALA A 159 19.42 -8.40 -4.02
C ALA A 159 20.41 -7.37 -4.60
N ASN A 160 19.85 -6.23 -5.03
CA ASN A 160 20.62 -5.05 -5.42
C ASN A 160 20.54 -4.01 -4.31
N VAL A 161 21.69 -3.51 -3.88
CA VAL A 161 21.80 -2.39 -2.96
C VAL A 161 22.33 -1.17 -3.72
N GLY A 162 21.50 -0.13 -3.83
CA GLY A 162 21.84 1.09 -4.56
C GLY A 162 22.44 2.15 -3.66
N GLN A 163 23.52 2.84 -4.14
CA GLN A 163 24.13 3.99 -3.48
C GLN A 163 24.24 5.15 -4.47
N ILE A 164 23.93 6.37 -4.03
CA ILE A 164 24.07 7.58 -4.83
C ILE A 164 25.02 8.52 -4.09
N PHE A 165 26.08 8.95 -4.77
CA PHE A 165 26.98 9.99 -4.27
C PHE A 165 26.82 11.23 -5.14
N GLN A 166 26.83 12.39 -4.52
CA GLN A 166 26.75 13.68 -5.21
C GLN A 166 27.98 14.49 -4.88
N LEU A 167 28.56 15.09 -5.90
CA LEU A 167 29.70 15.98 -5.76
C LEU A 167 29.23 17.44 -5.68
N SER A 168 30.07 18.30 -5.12
CA SER A 168 29.86 19.74 -4.97
C SER A 168 31.15 20.48 -5.32
N ASP A 169 31.01 21.70 -5.82
CA ASP A 169 32.14 22.61 -6.09
C ASP A 169 32.70 23.24 -4.81
N GLN A 170 32.02 23.07 -3.68
CA GLN A 170 32.47 23.59 -2.39
C GLN A 170 32.94 22.47 -1.47
N GLN A 171 34.15 22.58 -0.94
CA GLN A 171 34.66 21.64 0.05
C GLN A 171 33.91 21.80 1.38
N GLY A 172 33.30 20.70 1.83
CA GLY A 172 32.55 20.70 3.10
C GLY A 172 31.17 21.38 3.04
N ALA A 173 30.52 21.37 1.87
CA ALA A 173 29.21 22.02 1.65
C ALA A 173 28.10 21.56 2.58
N THR A 174 28.21 20.38 3.18
CA THR A 174 27.30 19.94 4.27
C THR A 174 28.09 19.20 5.34
N THR A 175 28.19 19.79 6.51
CA THR A 175 28.53 19.04 7.72
C THR A 175 27.39 18.10 8.05
N ALA A 176 27.70 16.94 8.65
CA ALA A 176 26.70 15.93 9.06
C ALA A 176 25.57 16.47 9.96
N ASP A 177 25.65 17.72 10.40
CA ASP A 177 24.66 18.41 11.24
C ASP A 177 23.44 18.97 10.49
N ASP A 178 23.48 19.08 9.14
CA ASP A 178 22.34 19.61 8.40
C ASP A 178 21.19 18.59 8.21
N SER A 179 21.43 17.31 8.52
CA SER A 179 20.38 16.28 8.46
C SER A 179 19.34 16.42 9.60
N SER A 180 19.66 17.14 10.68
CA SER A 180 18.78 17.36 11.83
C SER A 180 18.27 18.80 11.97
N SER A 181 18.75 19.75 11.13
CA SER A 181 18.27 21.12 11.22
C SER A 181 16.87 21.24 10.63
N PHE A 182 15.92 21.74 11.44
CA PHE A 182 14.58 22.10 11.03
C PHE A 182 14.68 23.27 10.02
N SER A 183 14.57 22.98 8.73
CA SER A 183 14.50 24.01 7.71
C SER A 183 13.07 24.24 7.27
N ALA A 184 12.66 25.51 7.08
CA ALA A 184 11.33 25.85 6.61
C ALA A 184 11.02 25.20 5.23
N ALA A 185 12.04 25.02 4.39
CA ALA A 185 11.91 24.33 3.12
C ALA A 185 11.57 22.85 3.29
N ARG A 186 12.20 22.13 4.24
CA ARG A 186 11.85 20.75 4.57
C ARG A 186 10.44 20.64 5.13
N ALA A 187 10.05 21.55 6.05
CA ALA A 187 8.71 21.58 6.61
C ALA A 187 7.65 21.80 5.50
N TRP A 188 7.93 22.69 4.55
CA TRP A 188 7.08 22.95 3.38
C TRP A 188 6.94 21.70 2.47
N GLN A 189 8.05 21.01 2.22
CA GLN A 189 8.06 19.76 1.46
C GLN A 189 7.28 18.65 2.17
N GLN A 190 7.43 18.49 3.48
CA GLN A 190 6.69 17.49 4.27
C GLN A 190 5.20 17.82 4.35
N LEU A 191 4.83 19.10 4.44
CA LEU A 191 3.44 19.52 4.39
C LEU A 191 2.77 19.12 3.07
N ALA A 192 3.44 19.36 1.94
CA ALA A 192 2.94 18.95 0.63
C ALA A 192 2.83 17.42 0.50
N SER A 193 3.82 16.68 1.01
CA SER A 193 3.79 15.21 1.08
C SER A 193 2.65 14.73 1.97
N GLY A 194 2.38 15.42 3.08
CA GLY A 194 1.27 15.15 3.99
C GLY A 194 -0.10 15.38 3.35
N ILE A 195 -0.27 16.46 2.60
CA ILE A 195 -1.49 16.73 1.83
C ILE A 195 -1.70 15.62 0.78
N ARG A 196 -0.65 15.24 0.07
CA ARG A 196 -0.68 14.12 -0.89
C ARG A 196 -1.11 12.83 -0.21
N LEU A 197 -0.44 12.42 0.86
CA LEU A 197 -0.76 11.20 1.60
C LEU A 197 -2.18 11.25 2.15
N GLY A 198 -2.58 12.39 2.75
CA GLY A 198 -3.92 12.61 3.29
C GLY A 198 -5.02 12.45 2.25
N LEU A 199 -4.86 13.01 1.04
CA LEU A 199 -5.82 12.85 -0.06
C LEU A 199 -5.95 11.40 -0.51
N LEU A 200 -4.83 10.69 -0.64
CA LEU A 200 -4.82 9.30 -1.10
C LEU A 200 -5.44 8.35 -0.06
N ILE A 201 -5.13 8.54 1.23
CA ILE A 201 -5.77 7.79 2.30
C ILE A 201 -7.25 8.15 2.41
N ALA A 202 -7.64 9.42 2.16
CA ALA A 202 -9.03 9.86 2.23
C ALA A 202 -9.95 9.07 1.31
N LEU A 203 -9.49 8.68 0.12
CA LEU A 203 -10.27 7.84 -0.81
C LEU A 203 -10.74 6.54 -0.13
N ALA A 204 -9.80 5.82 0.48
CA ALA A 204 -10.12 4.56 1.15
C ALA A 204 -10.86 4.79 2.49
N SER A 205 -10.48 5.82 3.25
CA SER A 205 -11.11 6.16 4.54
C SER A 205 -12.57 6.59 4.39
N VAL A 206 -12.91 7.36 3.35
CA VAL A 206 -14.31 7.71 3.06
C VAL A 206 -15.11 6.44 2.79
N GLY A 207 -14.56 5.49 2.02
CA GLY A 207 -15.18 4.18 1.80
C GLY A 207 -15.41 3.41 3.11
N LEU A 208 -14.38 3.33 3.96
CA LEU A 208 -14.47 2.66 5.26
C LEU A 208 -15.51 3.31 6.17
N SER A 209 -15.55 4.65 6.21
CA SER A 209 -16.53 5.41 7.00
C SER A 209 -17.98 5.19 6.53
N LEU A 210 -18.20 5.08 5.22
CA LEU A 210 -19.53 4.78 4.67
C LEU A 210 -20.00 3.36 5.03
N ILE A 211 -19.10 2.36 4.98
CA ILE A 211 -19.39 1.00 5.42
C ILE A 211 -19.80 1.02 6.89
N TYR A 212 -18.98 1.65 7.75
CA TYR A 212 -19.28 1.75 9.17
C TYR A 212 -20.61 2.47 9.43
N GLY A 213 -20.85 3.61 8.80
CA GLY A 213 -22.07 4.39 8.98
C GLY A 213 -23.34 3.63 8.64
N THR A 214 -23.32 2.76 7.63
CA THR A 214 -24.52 2.02 7.18
C THR A 214 -24.70 0.65 7.83
N THR A 215 -23.62 0.05 8.36
CA THR A 215 -23.65 -1.32 8.89
C THR A 215 -23.21 -1.43 10.35
N GLY A 216 -22.58 -0.40 10.92
CA GLY A 216 -21.93 -0.45 12.23
C GLY A 216 -20.65 -1.31 12.24
N LEU A 217 -20.22 -1.84 11.08
CA LEU A 217 -19.10 -2.78 10.98
C LEU A 217 -17.79 -2.06 10.71
N SER A 218 -16.83 -2.19 11.61
CA SER A 218 -15.43 -1.84 11.36
C SER A 218 -14.76 -2.96 10.55
N SER A 219 -14.63 -2.75 9.24
CA SER A 219 -14.12 -3.78 8.33
C SER A 219 -12.60 -3.78 8.27
N PHE A 220 -11.95 -4.80 8.87
CA PHE A 220 -10.51 -4.98 8.76
C PHE A 220 -10.07 -5.44 7.37
N SER A 221 -10.92 -6.15 6.64
CA SER A 221 -10.60 -6.56 5.25
C SER A 221 -10.67 -5.41 4.23
N HIS A 222 -11.04 -4.19 4.65
CA HIS A 222 -11.09 -3.04 3.74
C HIS A 222 -9.71 -2.61 3.26
N GLY A 223 -8.68 -2.75 4.10
CA GLY A 223 -7.28 -2.51 3.70
C GLY A 223 -6.84 -3.38 2.53
N GLU A 224 -7.31 -4.62 2.49
CA GLU A 224 -6.94 -5.55 1.42
C GLU A 224 -7.53 -5.17 0.05
N GLN A 225 -8.60 -4.35 0.02
CA GLN A 225 -9.08 -3.76 -1.23
C GLN A 225 -8.07 -2.74 -1.80
N VAL A 226 -7.33 -2.06 -0.92
CA VAL A 226 -6.25 -1.14 -1.34
C VAL A 226 -5.08 -1.96 -1.92
N THR A 227 -4.64 -3.02 -1.23
CA THR A 227 -3.61 -3.93 -1.75
C THR A 227 -4.04 -4.52 -3.09
N LEU A 228 -5.27 -5.01 -3.20
CA LEU A 228 -5.81 -5.58 -4.43
C LEU A 228 -5.75 -4.58 -5.59
N GLY A 229 -6.14 -3.31 -5.34
CA GLY A 229 -6.05 -2.25 -6.34
C GLY A 229 -4.63 -2.04 -6.85
N GLY A 230 -3.65 -1.94 -5.95
CA GLY A 230 -2.24 -1.80 -6.31
C GLY A 230 -1.67 -3.00 -7.05
N LEU A 231 -1.98 -4.23 -6.61
CA LEU A 231 -1.51 -5.47 -7.25
C LEU A 231 -2.15 -5.69 -8.63
N LEU A 232 -3.45 -5.42 -8.80
CA LEU A 232 -4.09 -5.47 -10.12
C LEU A 232 -3.50 -4.41 -11.04
N ALA A 233 -3.19 -3.20 -10.55
CA ALA A 233 -2.52 -2.20 -11.36
C ALA A 233 -1.12 -2.66 -11.80
N TYR A 234 -0.38 -3.37 -10.96
CA TYR A 234 0.88 -4.00 -11.33
C TYR A 234 0.66 -5.01 -12.47
N VAL A 235 -0.33 -5.89 -12.37
CA VAL A 235 -0.61 -6.90 -13.41
C VAL A 235 -0.95 -6.22 -14.75
N PHE A 236 -1.90 -5.30 -14.75
CA PHE A 236 -2.36 -4.69 -16.00
C PHE A 236 -1.34 -3.72 -16.62
N ALA A 237 -0.69 -2.87 -15.80
CA ALA A 237 0.25 -1.88 -16.33
C ALA A 237 1.64 -2.46 -16.59
N ASN A 238 2.17 -3.32 -15.68
CA ASN A 238 3.54 -3.82 -15.79
C ASN A 238 3.62 -5.13 -16.58
N GLN A 239 2.81 -6.14 -16.23
CA GLN A 239 2.89 -7.45 -16.88
C GLN A 239 2.20 -7.46 -18.26
N LEU A 240 1.00 -6.85 -18.37
CA LEU A 240 0.24 -6.81 -19.62
C LEU A 240 0.55 -5.57 -20.49
N GLY A 241 1.34 -4.62 -19.99
CA GLY A 241 1.76 -3.43 -20.74
C GLY A 241 0.63 -2.45 -21.08
N TRP A 242 -0.48 -2.46 -20.33
CA TRP A 242 -1.59 -1.56 -20.60
C TRP A 242 -1.27 -0.11 -20.23
N ASN A 243 -1.92 0.80 -20.93
CA ASN A 243 -1.83 2.21 -20.57
C ASN A 243 -2.33 2.44 -19.13
N ILE A 244 -1.58 3.22 -18.34
CA ILE A 244 -1.86 3.44 -16.92
C ILE A 244 -3.24 4.05 -16.65
N TRP A 245 -3.74 4.88 -17.56
CA TRP A 245 -5.08 5.50 -17.43
C TRP A 245 -6.20 4.47 -17.58
N VAL A 246 -6.09 3.59 -18.59
CA VAL A 246 -7.02 2.48 -18.81
C VAL A 246 -6.96 1.52 -17.62
N THR A 247 -5.74 1.20 -17.18
CA THR A 247 -5.50 0.36 -16.00
C THR A 247 -6.21 0.93 -14.76
N GLY A 248 -6.05 2.23 -14.49
CA GLY A 248 -6.69 2.86 -13.33
C GLY A 248 -8.22 2.73 -13.34
N ILE A 249 -8.86 2.93 -14.49
CA ILE A 249 -10.32 2.80 -14.64
C ILE A 249 -10.75 1.34 -14.47
N VAL A 250 -10.11 0.41 -15.19
CA VAL A 250 -10.47 -1.02 -15.16
C VAL A 250 -10.28 -1.59 -13.76
N VAL A 251 -9.14 -1.31 -13.11
CA VAL A 251 -8.87 -1.79 -11.75
C VAL A 251 -9.88 -1.23 -10.75
N THR A 252 -10.24 0.05 -10.86
CA THR A 252 -11.26 0.65 -9.99
C THR A 252 -12.61 -0.05 -10.14
N LEU A 253 -13.02 -0.36 -11.37
CA LEU A 253 -14.27 -1.08 -11.66
C LEU A 253 -14.21 -2.54 -11.17
N LEU A 254 -13.08 -3.22 -11.33
CA LEU A 254 -12.87 -4.57 -10.79
C LEU A 254 -12.93 -4.59 -9.27
N CYS A 255 -12.28 -3.64 -8.59
CA CYS A 255 -12.37 -3.50 -7.14
C CYS A 255 -13.81 -3.19 -6.69
N ALA A 256 -14.54 -2.34 -7.40
CA ALA A 256 -15.96 -2.10 -7.13
C ALA A 256 -16.79 -3.39 -7.30
N ALA A 257 -16.52 -4.19 -8.31
CA ALA A 257 -17.16 -5.48 -8.50
C ALA A 257 -16.84 -6.48 -7.37
N THR A 258 -15.60 -6.50 -6.85
CA THR A 258 -15.27 -7.33 -5.68
C THR A 258 -16.05 -6.88 -4.43
N GLY A 259 -16.25 -5.58 -4.21
CA GLY A 259 -17.09 -5.06 -3.15
C GLY A 259 -18.55 -5.51 -3.26
N TYR A 260 -19.11 -5.46 -4.48
CA TYR A 260 -20.45 -6.01 -4.76
C TYR A 260 -20.52 -7.51 -4.44
N LEU A 261 -19.53 -8.28 -4.88
CA LEU A 261 -19.47 -9.72 -4.65
C LEU A 261 -19.31 -10.06 -3.17
N GLN A 262 -18.46 -9.33 -2.44
CA GLN A 262 -18.29 -9.50 -1.00
C GLN A 262 -19.60 -9.27 -0.25
N ASP A 263 -20.35 -8.20 -0.58
CA ASP A 263 -21.66 -8.00 0.04
C ASP A 263 -22.63 -9.12 -0.31
N ALA A 264 -22.71 -9.51 -1.57
CA ALA A 264 -23.63 -10.52 -2.03
C ALA A 264 -23.36 -11.92 -1.45
N ALA A 265 -22.07 -12.30 -1.37
CA ALA A 265 -21.65 -13.64 -0.99
C ALA A 265 -21.42 -13.80 0.53
N ILE A 266 -20.91 -12.76 1.21
CA ILE A 266 -20.48 -12.83 2.60
C ILE A 266 -21.41 -12.01 3.49
N TRP A 267 -21.45 -10.68 3.32
CA TRP A 267 -22.06 -9.79 4.29
C TRP A 267 -23.58 -9.88 4.33
N LYS A 268 -24.24 -9.93 3.18
CA LYS A 268 -25.70 -10.07 3.12
C LYS A 268 -26.21 -11.38 3.73
N PRO A 269 -25.64 -12.57 3.45
CA PRO A 269 -26.03 -13.81 4.12
C PRO A 269 -25.81 -13.77 5.63
N LEU A 270 -24.70 -13.17 6.10
CA LEU A 270 -24.37 -13.07 7.52
C LEU A 270 -25.35 -12.11 8.24
N ARG A 271 -25.64 -10.95 7.66
CA ARG A 271 -26.69 -10.03 8.19
C ARG A 271 -28.06 -10.70 8.29
N ARG A 272 -28.45 -11.48 7.29
CA ARG A 272 -29.72 -12.23 7.32
C ARG A 272 -29.78 -13.29 8.42
N ARG A 273 -28.63 -13.83 8.82
CA ARG A 273 -28.51 -14.75 9.95
C ARG A 273 -28.48 -14.02 11.30
N ARG A 274 -28.56 -12.70 11.34
CA ARG A 274 -28.50 -11.85 12.54
C ARG A 274 -27.27 -12.13 13.42
N ILE A 275 -26.13 -12.35 12.78
CA ILE A 275 -24.86 -12.57 13.47
C ILE A 275 -24.45 -11.26 14.16
N SER A 276 -23.89 -11.35 15.38
CA SER A 276 -23.48 -10.18 16.16
C SER A 276 -22.34 -9.39 15.47
N LEU A 277 -22.27 -8.08 15.73
CA LEU A 277 -21.20 -7.22 15.17
C LEU A 277 -19.80 -7.73 15.51
N THR A 278 -19.59 -8.22 16.74
CA THR A 278 -18.29 -8.78 17.15
C THR A 278 -17.90 -10.00 16.30
N GLN A 279 -18.84 -10.90 16.02
CA GLN A 279 -18.58 -12.04 15.15
C GLN A 279 -18.31 -11.61 13.70
N LEU A 280 -19.01 -10.58 13.21
CA LEU A 280 -18.74 -10.01 11.88
C LEU A 280 -17.34 -9.38 11.82
N MET A 281 -16.88 -8.71 12.89
CA MET A 281 -15.51 -8.19 12.97
C MET A 281 -14.46 -9.31 12.90
N ILE A 282 -14.68 -10.43 13.61
CA ILE A 282 -13.79 -11.60 13.52
C ILE A 282 -13.74 -12.15 12.08
N VAL A 283 -14.89 -12.20 11.38
CA VAL A 283 -14.93 -12.61 9.97
C VAL A 283 -14.11 -11.64 9.08
N THR A 284 -14.16 -10.32 9.34
CA THR A 284 -13.36 -9.36 8.56
C THR A 284 -11.86 -9.54 8.78
N ILE A 285 -11.44 -9.85 10.01
CA ILE A 285 -10.03 -10.13 10.34
C ILE A 285 -9.58 -11.42 9.63
N GLY A 286 -10.37 -12.49 9.73
CA GLY A 286 -10.07 -13.74 9.02
C GLY A 286 -9.99 -13.57 7.50
N LEU A 287 -10.90 -12.78 6.92
CA LEU A 287 -10.88 -12.46 5.49
C LEU A 287 -9.65 -11.63 5.10
N SER A 288 -9.25 -10.66 5.94
CA SER A 288 -8.03 -9.86 5.72
C SER A 288 -6.80 -10.76 5.69
N ILE A 289 -6.62 -11.61 6.71
CA ILE A 289 -5.48 -12.52 6.78
C ILE A 289 -5.46 -13.48 5.58
N ALA A 290 -6.61 -14.06 5.23
CA ALA A 290 -6.71 -14.96 4.08
C ALA A 290 -6.34 -14.26 2.77
N ALA A 291 -6.79 -13.02 2.58
CA ALA A 291 -6.46 -12.22 1.40
C ALA A 291 -4.97 -11.86 1.35
N GLN A 292 -4.37 -11.46 2.47
CA GLN A 292 -2.94 -11.16 2.57
C GLN A 292 -2.07 -12.34 2.14
N TYR A 293 -2.32 -13.52 2.71
CA TYR A 293 -1.55 -14.71 2.35
C TYR A 293 -1.83 -15.17 0.91
N ALA A 294 -3.05 -14.97 0.39
CA ALA A 294 -3.32 -15.19 -1.01
C ALA A 294 -2.49 -14.25 -1.90
N PHE A 295 -2.43 -12.96 -1.57
CA PHE A 295 -1.58 -12.01 -2.30
C PHE A 295 -0.10 -12.37 -2.22
N GLN A 296 0.38 -12.78 -1.03
CA GLN A 296 1.76 -13.23 -0.87
C GLN A 296 2.06 -14.48 -1.71
N TYR A 297 1.13 -15.44 -1.78
CA TYR A 297 1.29 -16.66 -2.57
C TYR A 297 1.38 -16.36 -4.07
N PHE A 298 0.52 -15.48 -4.60
CA PHE A 298 0.48 -15.18 -6.04
C PHE A 298 1.55 -14.16 -6.50
N PHE A 299 1.87 -13.17 -5.68
CA PHE A 299 2.76 -12.07 -6.04
C PHE A 299 4.13 -12.13 -5.35
N GLY A 300 4.30 -13.03 -4.39
CA GLY A 300 5.52 -13.15 -3.59
C GLY A 300 5.58 -12.16 -2.44
N ALA A 301 6.70 -12.20 -1.70
CA ALA A 301 6.91 -11.35 -0.52
C ALA A 301 7.57 -10.00 -0.87
N SER A 302 8.12 -9.85 -2.07
CA SER A 302 8.83 -8.64 -2.50
C SER A 302 7.86 -7.52 -2.89
N THR A 303 8.35 -6.28 -2.82
CA THR A 303 7.60 -5.12 -3.33
C THR A 303 7.61 -5.11 -4.85
N VAL A 304 6.44 -5.10 -5.48
CA VAL A 304 6.26 -5.01 -6.92
C VAL A 304 6.00 -3.56 -7.35
N ARG A 305 6.57 -3.13 -8.48
CA ARG A 305 6.44 -1.77 -8.99
C ARG A 305 5.45 -1.73 -10.15
N ILE A 306 4.49 -0.81 -10.09
CA ILE A 306 3.47 -0.65 -11.14
C ILE A 306 4.11 -0.14 -12.43
N GLN A 307 5.04 0.80 -12.33
CA GLN A 307 5.82 1.32 -13.46
C GLN A 307 7.31 1.10 -13.22
N GLN A 308 8.02 0.74 -14.29
CA GLN A 308 9.48 0.63 -14.28
C GLN A 308 10.10 1.98 -14.68
N GLY A 309 11.19 2.34 -14.02
CA GLY A 309 11.92 3.59 -14.26
C GLY A 309 11.83 4.56 -13.08
N ASN A 310 12.61 5.64 -13.17
CA ASN A 310 12.55 6.73 -12.20
C ASN A 310 11.45 7.71 -12.66
N PRO A 311 10.47 8.01 -11.80
CA PRO A 311 9.44 8.99 -12.15
C PRO A 311 10.07 10.39 -12.31
N GLU A 312 9.64 11.10 -13.34
CA GLU A 312 10.02 12.49 -13.56
C GLU A 312 9.57 13.36 -12.38
N THR A 313 10.49 14.19 -11.89
CA THR A 313 10.21 15.13 -10.80
C THR A 313 10.06 16.53 -11.37
N VAL A 314 9.06 17.26 -10.89
CA VAL A 314 8.81 18.67 -11.21
C VAL A 314 8.90 19.47 -9.94
N THR A 315 9.67 20.57 -10.02
CA THR A 315 9.76 21.55 -8.94
C THR A 315 8.82 22.72 -9.24
N PHE A 316 7.78 22.84 -8.42
CA PHE A 316 6.82 23.93 -8.49
C PHE A 316 6.70 24.62 -7.14
N ALA A 317 6.83 25.94 -7.10
CA ALA A 317 6.77 26.75 -5.85
C ALA A 317 7.70 26.25 -4.72
N GLY A 318 8.91 25.77 -5.06
CA GLY A 318 9.85 25.21 -4.09
C GLY A 318 9.52 23.79 -3.60
N LEU A 319 8.49 23.15 -4.18
CA LEU A 319 8.09 21.77 -3.89
C LEU A 319 8.58 20.84 -5.01
N THR A 320 9.37 19.86 -4.67
CA THR A 320 9.82 18.83 -5.62
C THR A 320 9.00 17.57 -5.42
N LEU A 321 8.05 17.32 -6.32
CA LEU A 321 7.21 16.13 -6.34
C LEU A 321 7.27 15.48 -7.72
N THR A 322 6.96 14.19 -7.77
CA THR A 322 6.84 13.48 -9.05
C THR A 322 5.58 13.91 -9.80
N VAL A 323 5.63 13.92 -11.13
CA VAL A 323 4.45 14.17 -11.98
C VAL A 323 3.29 13.28 -11.58
N GLN A 324 3.58 12.00 -11.28
CA GLN A 324 2.59 11.03 -10.80
C GLN A 324 1.92 11.47 -9.50
N SER A 325 2.65 12.13 -8.59
CA SER A 325 2.09 12.67 -7.34
C SER A 325 1.08 13.78 -7.59
N TYR A 326 1.40 14.73 -8.47
CA TYR A 326 0.46 15.82 -8.83
C TYR A 326 -0.80 15.28 -9.49
N VAL A 327 -0.65 14.33 -10.41
CA VAL A 327 -1.78 13.66 -11.08
C VAL A 327 -2.64 12.89 -10.09
N ALA A 328 -2.02 12.11 -9.20
CA ALA A 328 -2.73 11.34 -8.17
C ALA A 328 -3.51 12.24 -7.21
N MET A 329 -2.93 13.39 -6.79
CA MET A 329 -3.61 14.39 -5.96
C MET A 329 -4.82 14.98 -6.68
N ALA A 330 -4.67 15.35 -7.97
CA ALA A 330 -5.75 15.91 -8.78
C ALA A 330 -6.91 14.92 -8.93
N ILE A 331 -6.61 13.65 -9.27
CA ILE A 331 -7.62 12.60 -9.39
C ILE A 331 -8.30 12.36 -8.04
N ALA A 332 -7.53 12.24 -6.94
CA ALA A 332 -8.08 12.03 -5.62
C ALA A 332 -9.03 13.16 -5.22
N LEU A 333 -8.64 14.42 -5.46
CA LEU A 333 -9.48 15.58 -5.18
C LEU A 333 -10.77 15.56 -5.99
N VAL A 334 -10.71 15.32 -7.30
CA VAL A 334 -11.89 15.25 -8.18
C VAL A 334 -12.84 14.13 -7.73
N VAL A 335 -12.31 12.94 -7.43
CA VAL A 335 -13.11 11.79 -7.00
C VAL A 335 -13.72 12.02 -5.61
N LEU A 336 -12.98 12.60 -4.67
CA LEU A 336 -13.49 12.93 -3.33
C LEU A 336 -14.59 13.99 -3.39
N VAL A 337 -14.38 15.06 -4.14
CA VAL A 337 -15.40 16.10 -4.37
C VAL A 337 -16.61 15.51 -5.08
N GLY A 338 -16.38 14.71 -6.12
CA GLY A 338 -17.46 14.00 -6.83
C GLY A 338 -18.27 13.09 -5.92
N THR A 339 -17.60 12.30 -5.09
CA THR A 339 -18.25 11.42 -4.10
C THR A 339 -19.02 12.23 -3.05
N GLY A 340 -18.43 13.32 -2.55
CA GLY A 340 -19.10 14.23 -1.61
C GLY A 340 -20.35 14.86 -2.20
N LEU A 341 -20.28 15.39 -3.43
CA LEU A 341 -21.43 15.94 -4.15
C LEU A 341 -22.48 14.87 -4.46
N PHE A 342 -22.05 13.68 -4.85
CA PHE A 342 -22.95 12.56 -5.07
C PHE A 342 -23.74 12.23 -3.80
N LEU A 343 -23.06 12.09 -2.66
CA LEU A 343 -23.71 11.81 -1.37
C LEU A 343 -24.59 12.97 -0.90
N ALA A 344 -24.21 14.22 -1.18
CA ALA A 344 -25.00 15.41 -0.77
C ALA A 344 -26.27 15.58 -1.59
N LYS A 345 -26.18 15.44 -2.93
CA LYS A 345 -27.24 15.89 -3.85
C LYS A 345 -28.13 14.77 -4.39
N THR A 346 -27.69 13.49 -4.38
CA THR A 346 -28.47 12.41 -5.01
C THR A 346 -29.49 11.75 -4.09
N ARG A 347 -30.45 11.04 -4.70
CA ARG A 347 -31.42 10.21 -3.95
C ARG A 347 -30.72 9.09 -3.19
N PHE A 348 -29.68 8.49 -3.76
CA PHE A 348 -28.89 7.47 -3.10
C PHE A 348 -28.16 8.01 -1.87
N GLY A 349 -27.56 9.20 -1.95
CA GLY A 349 -26.90 9.80 -0.79
C GLY A 349 -27.90 10.12 0.35
N ARG A 350 -29.13 10.55 0.03
CA ARG A 350 -30.19 10.71 1.04
C ARG A 350 -30.58 9.38 1.67
N ALA A 351 -30.75 8.33 0.85
CA ALA A 351 -31.05 6.98 1.35
C ALA A 351 -29.93 6.44 2.23
N THR A 352 -28.66 6.64 1.85
CA THR A 352 -27.47 6.24 2.64
C THR A 352 -27.47 6.90 4.02
N ARG A 353 -27.77 8.21 4.10
CA ARG A 353 -27.89 8.91 5.39
C ARG A 353 -29.04 8.39 6.23
N ALA A 354 -30.23 8.18 5.62
CA ALA A 354 -31.38 7.63 6.33
C ALA A 354 -31.09 6.23 6.91
N VAL A 355 -30.40 5.37 6.15
CA VAL A 355 -29.97 4.04 6.61
C VAL A 355 -28.90 4.15 7.71
N SER A 356 -27.99 5.12 7.62
CA SER A 356 -26.97 5.36 8.63
C SER A 356 -27.57 5.89 9.95
N ASP A 357 -28.59 6.76 9.86
CA ASP A 357 -29.25 7.31 11.05
C ASP A 357 -30.14 6.26 11.76
N ASN A 358 -30.99 5.55 11.01
CA ASN A 358 -31.83 4.47 11.55
C ASN A 358 -32.28 3.50 10.43
N PRO A 359 -31.64 2.32 10.33
CA PRO A 359 -31.99 1.33 9.29
C PRO A 359 -33.44 0.81 9.38
N ALA A 360 -34.00 0.69 10.60
CA ALA A 360 -35.35 0.20 10.79
C ALA A 360 -36.38 1.23 10.30
N LEU A 361 -36.19 2.51 10.64
CA LEU A 361 -37.07 3.60 10.18
C LEU A 361 -36.92 3.79 8.66
N ALA A 362 -35.74 3.69 8.10
CA ALA A 362 -35.49 3.75 6.66
C ALA A 362 -36.28 2.63 5.93
N ALA A 363 -36.22 1.40 6.46
CA ALA A 363 -36.98 0.28 5.90
C ALA A 363 -38.50 0.51 5.99
N ALA A 364 -38.99 1.04 7.11
CA ALA A 364 -40.43 1.37 7.30
C ALA A 364 -40.90 2.47 6.33
N SER A 365 -40.01 3.39 5.92
CA SER A 365 -40.30 4.41 4.91
C SER A 365 -40.14 3.92 3.45
N GLY A 366 -39.94 2.61 3.23
CA GLY A 366 -39.87 1.98 1.90
C GLY A 366 -38.47 1.99 1.26
N ILE A 367 -37.41 2.36 1.99
CA ILE A 367 -36.02 2.29 1.49
C ILE A 367 -35.54 0.84 1.56
N ASP A 368 -35.06 0.29 0.43
CA ASP A 368 -34.40 -1.02 0.38
C ASP A 368 -32.99 -0.91 1.00
N VAL A 369 -32.90 -1.19 2.30
CA VAL A 369 -31.67 -1.11 3.09
C VAL A 369 -30.57 -2.03 2.54
N ASP A 370 -30.91 -3.25 2.11
CA ASP A 370 -29.96 -4.20 1.53
C ASP A 370 -29.34 -3.65 0.23
N ARG A 371 -30.11 -2.94 -0.60
CA ARG A 371 -29.61 -2.33 -1.84
C ARG A 371 -28.70 -1.15 -1.54
N VAL A 372 -29.03 -0.33 -0.55
CA VAL A 372 -28.20 0.80 -0.11
C VAL A 372 -26.85 0.29 0.42
N ILE A 373 -26.88 -0.69 1.32
CA ILE A 373 -25.65 -1.28 1.88
C ILE A 373 -24.78 -1.88 0.77
N ARG A 374 -25.35 -2.63 -0.18
CA ARG A 374 -24.62 -3.20 -1.30
C ARG A 374 -23.95 -2.13 -2.15
N PHE A 375 -24.67 -1.05 -2.45
CA PHE A 375 -24.11 0.07 -3.20
C PHE A 375 -22.94 0.71 -2.44
N VAL A 376 -23.06 0.87 -1.12
CA VAL A 376 -21.98 1.40 -0.27
C VAL A 376 -20.74 0.50 -0.31
N TRP A 377 -20.89 -0.83 -0.21
CA TRP A 377 -19.78 -1.77 -0.35
C TRP A 377 -19.10 -1.67 -1.72
N THR A 378 -19.91 -1.55 -2.79
CA THR A 378 -19.40 -1.40 -4.16
C THR A 378 -18.60 -0.11 -4.31
N LEU A 379 -19.14 1.01 -3.87
CA LEU A 379 -18.49 2.32 -3.93
C LEU A 379 -17.22 2.35 -3.08
N ALA A 380 -17.30 1.85 -1.84
CA ALA A 380 -16.19 1.83 -0.91
C ALA A 380 -15.00 0.99 -1.42
N ALA A 381 -15.27 -0.19 -1.98
CA ALA A 381 -14.23 -1.04 -2.57
C ALA A 381 -13.61 -0.40 -3.84
N GLY A 382 -14.41 0.27 -4.65
CA GLY A 382 -13.89 1.04 -5.81
C GLY A 382 -12.98 2.18 -5.38
N LEU A 383 -13.37 2.97 -4.36
CA LEU A 383 -12.54 4.04 -3.80
C LEU A 383 -11.25 3.51 -3.18
N ALA A 384 -11.31 2.39 -2.44
CA ALA A 384 -10.15 1.73 -1.86
C ALA A 384 -9.20 1.19 -2.94
N GLY A 385 -9.74 0.57 -4.00
CA GLY A 385 -8.95 0.11 -5.14
C GLY A 385 -8.25 1.26 -5.86
N LEU A 386 -8.95 2.37 -6.12
CA LEU A 386 -8.35 3.57 -6.70
C LEU A 386 -7.25 4.15 -5.82
N SER A 387 -7.48 4.22 -4.50
CA SER A 387 -6.45 4.61 -3.53
C SER A 387 -5.21 3.72 -3.66
N GLY A 388 -5.39 2.40 -3.79
CA GLY A 388 -4.30 1.43 -3.96
C GLY A 388 -3.50 1.65 -5.24
N VAL A 389 -4.16 1.92 -6.37
CA VAL A 389 -3.49 2.27 -7.64
C VAL A 389 -2.65 3.54 -7.46
N MET A 390 -3.25 4.60 -6.90
CA MET A 390 -2.56 5.89 -6.74
C MET A 390 -1.40 5.80 -5.74
N LEU A 391 -1.61 5.13 -4.59
CA LEU A 391 -0.56 4.92 -3.59
C LEU A 391 0.59 4.08 -4.14
N GLY A 392 0.27 3.01 -4.89
CA GLY A 392 1.28 2.17 -5.52
C GLY A 392 2.15 2.91 -6.53
N LEU A 393 1.59 3.87 -7.26
CA LEU A 393 2.32 4.77 -8.17
C LEU A 393 3.19 5.76 -7.40
N VAL A 394 2.65 6.39 -6.36
CA VAL A 394 3.31 7.45 -5.59
C VAL A 394 4.42 6.89 -4.68
N LEU A 395 4.18 5.74 -4.04
CA LEU A 395 5.15 5.06 -3.18
C LEU A 395 6.13 4.18 -3.97
N ASN A 396 6.00 4.17 -5.31
CA ASN A 396 6.83 3.39 -6.22
C ASN A 396 6.85 1.89 -5.92
N GLY A 397 5.75 1.36 -5.40
CA GLY A 397 5.59 -0.08 -5.17
C GLY A 397 4.46 -0.45 -4.23
N VAL A 398 4.06 -1.70 -4.33
CA VAL A 398 3.02 -2.33 -3.50
C VAL A 398 3.53 -3.71 -3.07
N ASN A 399 3.25 -4.09 -1.84
CA ASN A 399 3.51 -5.42 -1.34
C ASN A 399 2.26 -6.00 -0.66
N TRP A 400 2.30 -7.26 -0.30
CA TRP A 400 1.19 -7.97 0.30
C TRP A 400 0.71 -7.40 1.65
N GLN A 401 1.55 -6.64 2.37
CA GLN A 401 1.23 -6.01 3.66
C GLN A 401 0.74 -4.56 3.52
N THR A 402 0.79 -3.98 2.32
CA THR A 402 0.46 -2.56 2.09
C THR A 402 -0.91 -2.19 2.64
N GLY A 403 -1.92 -3.03 2.43
CA GLY A 403 -3.27 -2.79 2.91
C GLY A 403 -3.40 -2.78 4.43
N LEU A 404 -2.73 -3.71 5.12
CA LEU A 404 -2.72 -3.75 6.59
C LEU A 404 -2.06 -2.49 7.18
N GLN A 405 -0.93 -2.08 6.61
CA GLN A 405 -0.22 -0.87 7.05
C GLN A 405 -1.07 0.39 6.85
N LEU A 406 -1.72 0.51 5.70
CA LEU A 406 -2.61 1.63 5.40
C LEU A 406 -3.91 1.59 6.20
N LEU A 407 -4.39 0.40 6.58
CA LEU A 407 -5.58 0.23 7.39
C LEU A 407 -5.43 0.93 8.75
N LEU A 408 -4.25 0.89 9.37
CA LEU A 408 -3.97 1.60 10.62
C LEU A 408 -4.14 3.11 10.44
N LEU A 409 -3.61 3.67 9.35
CA LEU A 409 -3.78 5.08 8.99
C LEU A 409 -5.25 5.43 8.71
N MET A 410 -5.97 4.55 8.01
CA MET A 410 -7.40 4.74 7.73
C MET A 410 -8.24 4.72 9.01
N PHE A 411 -8.00 3.79 9.93
CA PHE A 411 -8.71 3.76 11.21
C PHE A 411 -8.43 5.00 12.05
N ALA A 412 -7.17 5.44 12.14
CA ALA A 412 -6.82 6.69 12.81
C ALA A 412 -7.54 7.88 12.17
N SER A 413 -7.60 7.94 10.84
CA SER A 413 -8.26 8.99 10.08
C SER A 413 -9.78 9.02 10.32
N VAL A 414 -10.43 7.86 10.20
CA VAL A 414 -11.90 7.77 10.34
C VAL A 414 -12.32 8.03 11.79
N THR A 415 -11.54 7.54 12.77
CA THR A 415 -11.81 7.77 14.19
C THR A 415 -11.60 9.24 14.57
N LEU A 416 -10.51 9.85 14.10
CA LEU A 416 -10.27 11.29 14.30
C LEU A 416 -11.39 12.14 13.69
N GLY A 417 -11.78 11.80 12.45
CA GLY A 417 -12.83 12.52 11.74
C GLY A 417 -14.22 12.33 12.32
N GLY A 418 -14.47 11.20 12.94
CA GLY A 418 -15.78 10.74 13.44
C GLY A 418 -16.36 9.64 12.58
N LEU A 419 -16.46 8.45 13.18
CA LEU A 419 -16.98 7.23 12.56
C LEU A 419 -18.36 7.45 11.91
N GLY A 420 -18.55 6.94 10.70
CA GLY A 420 -19.81 7.01 9.97
C GLY A 420 -20.07 8.31 9.20
N THR A 421 -19.16 9.28 9.24
CA THR A 421 -19.28 10.54 8.50
C THR A 421 -18.25 10.62 7.37
N ALA A 422 -18.70 10.77 6.10
CA ALA A 422 -17.80 10.85 4.95
C ALA A 422 -16.90 12.11 4.99
N TYR A 423 -17.48 13.25 5.37
CA TYR A 423 -16.72 14.51 5.51
C TYR A 423 -15.71 14.44 6.66
N GLY A 424 -16.10 13.79 7.78
CA GLY A 424 -15.20 13.53 8.89
C GLY A 424 -14.00 12.69 8.47
N ALA A 425 -14.24 11.61 7.76
CA ALA A 425 -13.17 10.75 7.24
C ALA A 425 -12.19 11.53 6.34
N LEU A 426 -12.69 12.43 5.48
CA LEU A 426 -11.86 13.28 4.63
C LEU A 426 -10.97 14.22 5.48
N VAL A 427 -11.57 14.98 6.40
CA VAL A 427 -10.82 15.90 7.25
C VAL A 427 -9.84 15.16 8.15
N GLY A 428 -10.26 14.05 8.76
CA GLY A 428 -9.39 13.20 9.57
C GLY A 428 -8.21 12.66 8.79
N SER A 429 -8.41 12.23 7.54
CA SER A 429 -7.32 11.76 6.66
C SER A 429 -6.35 12.87 6.31
N MET A 430 -6.82 14.10 6.07
CA MET A 430 -5.95 15.24 5.83
C MET A 430 -5.08 15.55 7.05
N ILE A 431 -5.67 15.57 8.24
CA ILE A 431 -4.92 15.82 9.49
C ILE A 431 -3.90 14.69 9.72
N ILE A 432 -4.31 13.42 9.65
CA ILE A 432 -3.40 12.27 9.84
C ILE A 432 -2.27 12.28 8.80
N GLY A 433 -2.58 12.52 7.52
CA GLY A 433 -1.56 12.58 6.47
C GLY A 433 -0.52 13.67 6.74
N ILE A 434 -0.95 14.87 7.13
CA ILE A 434 -0.06 15.98 7.44
C ILE A 434 0.78 15.68 8.70
N VAL A 435 0.16 15.22 9.78
CA VAL A 435 0.88 14.96 11.03
C VAL A 435 1.89 13.84 10.87
N VAL A 436 1.53 12.75 10.17
CA VAL A 436 2.41 11.61 9.91
C VAL A 436 3.63 12.01 9.07
N GLU A 437 3.44 12.84 8.04
CA GLU A 437 4.57 13.30 7.23
C GLU A 437 5.42 14.36 7.95
N LEU A 438 4.82 15.24 8.75
CA LEU A 438 5.58 16.18 9.58
C LEU A 438 6.41 15.45 10.66
N THR A 439 5.95 14.30 11.14
CA THR A 439 6.72 13.47 12.09
C THR A 439 8.06 13.02 11.49
N ASN A 440 8.15 12.85 10.16
CA ASN A 440 9.39 12.51 9.48
C ASN A 440 10.48 13.61 9.56
N LEU A 441 10.14 14.82 10.04
CA LEU A 441 11.14 15.85 10.32
C LEU A 441 11.96 15.56 11.59
N VAL A 442 11.39 14.78 12.52
CA VAL A 442 11.99 14.51 13.82
C VAL A 442 12.32 13.03 14.01
N LEU A 443 11.49 12.13 13.45
CA LEU A 443 11.62 10.68 13.58
C LEU A 443 11.89 10.03 12.23
N PRO A 444 12.63 8.90 12.18
CA PRO A 444 12.79 8.11 10.95
C PRO A 444 11.45 7.71 10.36
N GLY A 445 11.38 7.60 9.01
CA GLY A 445 10.13 7.35 8.27
C GLY A 445 9.37 6.08 8.65
N ASP A 446 10.03 5.11 9.28
CA ASP A 446 9.41 3.87 9.76
C ASP A 446 8.43 4.10 10.93
N PHE A 447 8.60 5.22 11.67
CA PHE A 447 7.73 5.58 12.79
C PHE A 447 6.36 6.16 12.38
N LYS A 448 6.12 6.39 11.08
CA LYS A 448 4.84 6.95 10.58
C LYS A 448 3.59 6.16 11.03
N TYR A 449 3.69 4.83 11.07
CA TYR A 449 2.58 3.98 11.52
C TYR A 449 2.41 4.04 13.04
N ALA A 450 3.52 4.08 13.79
CA ALA A 450 3.49 4.25 15.24
C ALA A 450 2.86 5.61 15.62
N THR A 451 3.21 6.68 14.92
CA THR A 451 2.61 8.02 15.12
C THR A 451 1.09 7.97 14.92
N ALA A 452 0.61 7.33 13.85
CA ALA A 452 -0.82 7.20 13.60
C ALA A 452 -1.54 6.42 14.72
N LEU A 453 -0.91 5.35 15.25
CA LEU A 453 -1.46 4.58 16.37
C LEU A 453 -1.49 5.40 17.66
N VAL A 454 -0.44 6.16 17.97
CA VAL A 454 -0.41 7.05 19.13
C VAL A 454 -1.53 8.08 19.03
N ILE A 455 -1.71 8.71 17.86
CA ILE A 455 -2.82 9.65 17.62
C ILE A 455 -4.17 8.96 17.83
N LEU A 456 -4.35 7.74 17.28
CA LEU A 456 -5.57 6.95 17.46
C LEU A 456 -5.88 6.72 18.95
N ILE A 457 -4.88 6.29 19.73
CA ILE A 457 -5.03 6.05 21.17
C ILE A 457 -5.40 7.34 21.91
N LEU A 458 -4.72 8.44 21.61
CA LEU A 458 -5.02 9.75 22.21
C LEU A 458 -6.44 10.21 21.89
N ILE A 459 -6.90 10.04 20.65
CA ILE A 459 -8.26 10.40 20.25
C ILE A 459 -9.28 9.55 21.00
N LEU A 460 -9.08 8.24 21.06
CA LEU A 460 -9.99 7.34 21.77
C LEU A 460 -10.05 7.66 23.28
N LEU A 461 -8.94 8.13 23.87
CA LEU A 461 -8.87 8.48 25.27
C LEU A 461 -9.57 9.83 25.58
N PHE A 462 -9.35 10.86 24.75
CA PHE A 462 -9.84 12.20 25.01
C PHE A 462 -11.17 12.54 24.32
N ARG A 463 -11.39 12.01 23.10
CA ARG A 463 -12.58 12.31 22.29
C ARG A 463 -12.98 11.13 21.39
N PRO A 464 -13.53 10.06 21.96
CA PRO A 464 -13.85 8.82 21.23
C PRO A 464 -14.84 9.00 20.07
N GLN A 465 -15.62 10.10 20.09
CA GLN A 465 -16.57 10.43 19.04
C GLN A 465 -15.91 11.08 17.79
N GLY A 466 -14.64 11.46 17.87
CA GLY A 466 -13.95 12.22 16.83
C GLY A 466 -14.40 13.68 16.72
N ILE A 467 -13.92 14.38 15.66
CA ILE A 467 -14.18 15.82 15.47
C ILE A 467 -15.63 16.08 15.07
N PHE A 468 -16.18 15.30 14.15
CA PHE A 468 -17.52 15.44 13.58
C PHE A 468 -18.50 14.35 14.00
N GLY A 469 -18.09 13.47 14.93
CA GLY A 469 -18.96 12.42 15.45
C GLY A 469 -20.10 12.99 16.30
N ARG A 470 -21.26 12.36 16.25
CA ARG A 470 -22.39 12.69 17.13
C ARG A 470 -22.24 11.92 18.45
N ALA A 471 -22.50 12.58 19.55
CA ALA A 471 -22.62 11.92 20.84
C ALA A 471 -23.76 10.90 20.77
N GLU A 472 -23.49 9.61 21.01
CA GLU A 472 -24.54 8.63 21.21
C GLU A 472 -25.31 9.05 22.47
N ARG A 473 -26.58 9.37 22.31
CA ARG A 473 -27.47 9.52 23.46
C ARG A 473 -27.71 8.11 24.01
N ILE A 474 -27.01 7.81 25.09
CA ILE A 474 -27.36 6.67 25.93
C ILE A 474 -28.72 7.03 26.57
N GLY A 475 -29.77 6.49 25.99
CA GLY A 475 -31.12 6.58 26.52
C GLY A 475 -31.48 5.28 27.20
#